data_f6385af3655b9b81a610e2bc260bef42
#
_entry.id   f6385af3655b9b81a610e2bc260bef42
#
_cell.length_a   1.000
_cell.length_b   1.000
_cell.length_c   1.000
_cell.angle_alpha   90.00
_cell.angle_beta   90.00
_cell.angle_gamma   90.00
#
_symmetry.space_group_name_H-M   'P 1'
#
loop_
_entity.id
_entity.type
_entity.pdbx_description
1 polymer ?
#
loop_
_entity_poly.entity_id
_entity_poly.type
_entity_poly.pdbx_seq_one_letter_code
_entity_poly.pdbx_strand_id
1 'polypeptide(L)'
;MNSTSHDPTADFLRRLAAVEVRLRDLSRRRLDGRTDPDPNTGESWDAGQIWAHLADFVPYWISQAERVLAADSPDPVPFGRARASADHIAATERDRHQGPNALWHDEKEDLNDLRAFLGDISGRAWQTKGVHPTRGMMTIHQLIEELLIGHLEHHATQLEGLEAS
;
A
#
# COMPACT_ATOMS: atom_id res chain seq x y z
N MET A 1 -0.49 7.35 -35.56
CA MET A 1 -1.36 6.61 -34.60
C MET A 1 -1.10 7.17 -33.23
N ASN A 2 -2.02 7.99 -32.72
CA ASN A 2 -1.94 8.53 -31.36
C ASN A 2 -2.31 7.39 -30.42
N SER A 3 -1.31 6.75 -29.80
CA SER A 3 -1.54 6.04 -28.54
C SER A 3 -1.90 7.13 -27.52
N THR A 4 -3.17 7.34 -27.32
CA THR A 4 -3.67 8.02 -26.13
C THR A 4 -3.17 7.21 -24.93
N SER A 5 -2.05 7.63 -24.37
CA SER A 5 -1.57 7.11 -23.09
C SER A 5 -2.70 7.35 -22.11
N HIS A 6 -3.42 6.29 -21.78
CA HIS A 6 -4.51 6.36 -20.82
C HIS A 6 -3.90 6.79 -19.48
N ASP A 7 -4.28 7.96 -18.98
CA ASP A 7 -3.87 8.43 -17.66
C ASP A 7 -4.60 7.60 -16.60
N PRO A 8 -3.89 6.80 -15.80
CA PRO A 8 -4.52 5.91 -14.83
C PRO A 8 -5.00 6.62 -13.57
N THR A 9 -4.74 7.90 -13.41
CA THR A 9 -5.02 8.67 -12.19
C THR A 9 -6.48 8.55 -11.76
N ALA A 10 -7.43 8.73 -12.66
CA ALA A 10 -8.84 8.65 -12.34
C ALA A 10 -9.27 7.27 -11.84
N ASP A 11 -8.72 6.20 -12.41
CA ASP A 11 -9.00 4.83 -11.96
C ASP A 11 -8.42 4.56 -10.57
N PHE A 12 -7.18 4.94 -10.32
CA PHE A 12 -6.56 4.80 -9.01
C PHE A 12 -7.28 5.61 -7.93
N LEU A 13 -7.67 6.85 -8.22
CA LEU A 13 -8.44 7.67 -7.28
C LEU A 13 -9.80 7.07 -6.96
N ARG A 14 -10.49 6.50 -7.93
CA ARG A 14 -11.76 5.81 -7.73
C ARG A 14 -11.59 4.55 -6.85
N ARG A 15 -10.57 3.73 -7.10
CA ARG A 15 -10.25 2.54 -6.32
C ARG A 15 -9.83 2.91 -4.90
N LEU A 16 -9.02 3.95 -4.74
CA LEU A 16 -8.63 4.47 -3.42
C LEU A 16 -9.85 4.91 -2.61
N ALA A 17 -10.79 5.63 -3.21
CA ALA A 17 -12.03 6.02 -2.54
C ALA A 17 -12.87 4.80 -2.12
N ALA A 18 -12.94 3.77 -2.95
CA ALA A 18 -13.66 2.54 -2.66
C ALA A 18 -13.03 1.76 -1.50
N VAL A 19 -11.71 1.60 -1.48
CA VAL A 19 -11.02 0.88 -0.39
C VAL A 19 -11.05 1.67 0.92
N GLU A 20 -10.99 3.00 0.88
CA GLU A 20 -11.15 3.87 2.06
C GLU A 20 -12.49 3.64 2.76
N VAL A 21 -13.59 3.54 2.00
CA VAL A 21 -14.91 3.21 2.57
C VAL A 21 -14.91 1.86 3.27
N ARG A 22 -14.33 0.84 2.66
CA ARG A 22 -14.20 -0.51 3.24
C ARG A 22 -13.41 -0.48 4.55
N LEU A 23 -12.23 0.13 4.54
CA LEU A 23 -11.36 0.22 5.72
C LEU A 23 -12.02 1.01 6.86
N ARG A 24 -12.68 2.14 6.55
CA ARG A 24 -13.45 2.90 7.52
C ARG A 24 -14.54 2.06 8.20
N ASP A 25 -15.26 1.27 7.44
CA ASP A 25 -16.34 0.44 7.99
C ASP A 25 -15.78 -0.73 8.80
N LEU A 26 -14.65 -1.31 8.40
CA LEU A 26 -13.93 -2.37 9.12
C LEU A 26 -13.30 -1.85 10.42
N SER A 27 -12.82 -0.60 10.47
CA SER A 27 -12.23 -0.02 11.69
C SER A 27 -13.20 0.09 12.86
N ARG A 28 -14.50 0.08 12.57
CA ARG A 28 -15.59 0.14 13.57
C ARG A 28 -16.02 -1.22 14.09
N ARG A 29 -15.48 -2.29 13.51
CA ARG A 29 -15.83 -3.67 13.89
C ARG A 29 -14.77 -4.24 14.81
N ARG A 30 -15.19 -5.06 15.74
CA ARG A 30 -14.29 -5.96 16.44
C ARG A 30 -14.14 -7.21 15.58
N LEU A 31 -12.91 -7.47 15.15
CA LEU A 31 -12.58 -8.60 14.30
C LEU A 31 -11.68 -9.57 15.06
N ASP A 32 -12.08 -10.81 15.13
CA ASP A 32 -11.36 -11.90 15.80
C ASP A 32 -10.84 -12.92 14.77
N GLY A 33 -9.95 -13.78 15.20
CA GLY A 33 -9.37 -14.81 14.35
C GLY A 33 -8.09 -14.37 13.65
N ARG A 34 -7.69 -15.15 12.69
CA ARG A 34 -6.47 -14.95 11.91
C ARG A 34 -6.74 -15.22 10.43
N THR A 35 -5.97 -14.62 9.57
CA THR A 35 -5.99 -14.95 8.13
C THR A 35 -5.58 -16.40 7.88
N ASP A 36 -5.95 -16.92 6.73
CA ASP A 36 -5.35 -18.15 6.23
C ASP A 36 -3.82 -17.98 6.13
N PRO A 37 -3.05 -19.06 6.35
CA PRO A 37 -1.61 -19.00 6.20
C PRO A 37 -1.19 -18.56 4.79
N ASP A 38 -0.27 -17.61 4.70
CA ASP A 38 0.35 -17.24 3.42
C ASP A 38 1.05 -18.48 2.82
N PRO A 39 0.76 -18.84 1.56
CA PRO A 39 1.30 -20.06 0.96
C PRO A 39 2.82 -20.05 0.79
N ASN A 40 3.46 -18.88 0.82
CA ASN A 40 4.92 -18.76 0.65
C ASN A 40 5.65 -18.69 1.98
N THR A 41 5.06 -18.06 3.00
CA THR A 41 5.72 -17.81 4.31
C THR A 41 5.13 -18.64 5.44
N GLY A 42 3.89 -19.13 5.30
CA GLY A 42 3.16 -19.82 6.36
C GLY A 42 2.63 -18.87 7.45
N GLU A 43 2.81 -17.56 7.29
CA GLU A 43 2.36 -16.56 8.26
C GLU A 43 0.84 -16.41 8.23
N SER A 44 0.25 -16.32 9.42
CA SER A 44 -1.15 -16.00 9.66
C SER A 44 -1.23 -14.74 10.51
N TRP A 45 -2.02 -13.76 10.10
CA TRP A 45 -2.10 -12.46 10.76
C TRP A 45 -3.45 -12.25 11.42
N ASP A 46 -3.44 -11.63 12.61
CA ASP A 46 -4.66 -11.09 13.23
C ASP A 46 -4.96 -9.66 12.73
N ALA A 47 -6.12 -9.13 13.09
CA ALA A 47 -6.54 -7.80 12.68
C ALA A 47 -5.54 -6.71 13.12
N GLY A 48 -4.97 -6.81 14.33
CA GLY A 48 -3.99 -5.84 14.83
C GLY A 48 -2.73 -5.80 13.98
N GLN A 49 -2.25 -6.95 13.53
CA GLN A 49 -1.09 -7.04 12.63
C GLN A 49 -1.40 -6.43 11.26
N ILE A 50 -2.59 -6.68 10.72
CA ILE A 50 -3.00 -6.11 9.43
C ILE A 50 -3.09 -4.57 9.53
N TRP A 51 -3.75 -4.03 10.56
CA TRP A 51 -3.87 -2.59 10.77
C TRP A 51 -2.51 -1.91 10.98
N ALA A 52 -1.64 -2.50 11.80
CA ALA A 52 -0.29 -1.97 12.00
C ALA A 52 0.56 -1.99 10.73
N HIS A 53 0.39 -3.02 9.90
CA HIS A 53 1.04 -3.11 8.59
C HIS A 53 0.55 -2.02 7.63
N LEU A 54 -0.76 -1.76 7.58
CA LEU A 54 -1.33 -0.70 6.75
C LEU A 54 -0.74 0.66 7.11
N ALA A 55 -0.66 1.00 8.39
CA ALA A 55 -0.11 2.26 8.87
C ALA A 55 1.39 2.47 8.54
N ASP A 56 2.17 1.41 8.42
CA ASP A 56 3.60 1.50 8.06
C ASP A 56 3.81 1.59 6.54
N PHE A 57 3.00 0.88 5.76
CA PHE A 57 3.38 0.65 4.36
C PHE A 57 2.97 1.80 3.41
N VAL A 58 1.86 2.49 3.64
CA VAL A 58 1.42 3.57 2.73
C VAL A 58 2.43 4.71 2.66
N PRO A 59 2.85 5.34 3.77
CA PRO A 59 3.85 6.40 3.72
C PRO A 59 5.19 5.91 3.20
N TYR A 60 5.57 4.67 3.51
CA TYR A 60 6.79 4.08 2.99
C TYR A 60 6.80 4.02 1.46
N TRP A 61 5.74 3.47 0.83
CA TRP A 61 5.71 3.32 -0.62
C TRP A 61 5.52 4.62 -1.37
N ILE A 62 4.82 5.62 -0.78
CA ILE A 62 4.78 6.97 -1.32
C ILE A 62 6.21 7.53 -1.40
N SER A 63 6.98 7.45 -0.32
CA SER A 63 8.37 7.94 -0.29
C SER A 63 9.27 7.25 -1.31
N GLN A 64 9.06 5.94 -1.55
CA GLN A 64 9.80 5.20 -2.56
C GLN A 64 9.43 5.63 -4.00
N ALA A 65 8.15 5.87 -4.25
CA ALA A 65 7.69 6.38 -5.54
C ALA A 65 8.22 7.81 -5.81
N GLU A 66 8.19 8.68 -4.82
CA GLU A 66 8.79 10.02 -4.89
C GLU A 66 10.28 9.96 -5.20
N ARG A 67 11.02 9.04 -4.56
CA ARG A 67 12.44 8.81 -4.84
C ARG A 67 12.69 8.43 -6.30
N VAL A 68 11.86 7.56 -6.85
CA VAL A 68 11.96 7.15 -8.27
C VAL A 68 11.65 8.33 -9.19
N LEU A 69 10.62 9.12 -8.88
CA LEU A 69 10.20 10.28 -9.68
C LEU A 69 11.20 11.45 -9.61
N ALA A 70 11.84 11.65 -8.47
CA ALA A 70 12.81 12.73 -8.25
C ALA A 70 14.20 12.42 -8.81
N ALA A 71 14.46 11.21 -9.25
CA ALA A 71 15.78 10.81 -9.73
C ALA A 71 16.11 11.48 -11.05
N ASP A 72 17.13 12.32 -11.04
CA ASP A 72 17.75 12.91 -12.25
C ASP A 72 18.86 11.99 -12.76
N SER A 73 18.44 10.80 -13.20
CA SER A 73 19.37 9.77 -13.71
C SER A 73 18.77 9.09 -14.94
N PRO A 74 19.58 8.86 -15.99
CA PRO A 74 19.14 8.08 -17.14
C PRO A 74 18.93 6.59 -16.79
N ASP A 75 19.55 6.11 -15.72
CA ASP A 75 19.45 4.74 -15.25
C ASP A 75 18.38 4.61 -14.15
N PRO A 76 17.57 3.52 -14.15
CA PRO A 76 16.60 3.26 -13.10
C PRO A 76 17.24 3.18 -11.71
N VAL A 77 16.71 3.93 -10.75
CA VAL A 77 17.25 3.95 -9.38
C VAL A 77 16.71 2.81 -8.55
N PRO A 78 17.49 2.27 -7.59
CA PRO A 78 17.01 1.30 -6.63
C PRO A 78 15.93 1.91 -5.72
N PHE A 79 14.87 1.16 -5.47
CA PHE A 79 13.82 1.52 -4.53
C PHE A 79 13.26 0.30 -3.81
N GLY A 80 12.56 0.52 -2.72
CA GLY A 80 11.89 -0.54 -1.99
C GLY A 80 12.80 -1.33 -1.06
N ARG A 81 12.20 -2.32 -0.42
CA ARG A 81 12.86 -3.23 0.52
C ARG A 81 12.39 -4.66 0.29
N ALA A 82 13.18 -5.63 0.72
CA ALA A 82 12.73 -7.02 0.79
C ALA A 82 11.57 -7.15 1.80
N ARG A 83 10.63 -8.05 1.52
CA ARG A 83 9.40 -8.25 2.30
C ARG A 83 9.63 -8.45 3.81
N ALA A 84 10.71 -9.10 4.18
CA ALA A 84 11.04 -9.46 5.57
C ALA A 84 12.10 -8.53 6.19
N SER A 85 12.09 -7.23 5.90
CA SER A 85 13.01 -6.31 6.56
C SER A 85 12.74 -6.24 8.06
N ALA A 86 13.80 -6.27 8.88
CA ALA A 86 13.69 -6.24 10.34
C ALA A 86 12.92 -5.00 10.85
N ASP A 87 13.10 -3.85 10.21
CA ASP A 87 12.42 -2.61 10.58
C ASP A 87 10.91 -2.68 10.36
N HIS A 88 10.48 -3.31 9.27
CA HIS A 88 9.06 -3.51 8.98
C HIS A 88 8.41 -4.46 10.00
N ILE A 89 9.07 -5.57 10.32
CA ILE A 89 8.60 -6.53 11.33
C ILE A 89 8.49 -5.83 12.70
N ALA A 90 9.50 -5.06 13.09
CA ALA A 90 9.52 -4.34 14.36
C ALA A 90 8.42 -3.28 14.45
N ALA A 91 8.13 -2.55 13.36
CA ALA A 91 7.05 -1.58 13.30
C ALA A 91 5.69 -2.26 13.49
N THR A 92 5.43 -3.33 12.76
CA THR A 92 4.18 -4.10 12.88
C THR A 92 3.95 -4.64 14.30
N GLU A 93 4.99 -5.22 14.93
CA GLU A 93 4.88 -5.75 16.29
C GLU A 93 4.70 -4.66 17.34
N ARG A 94 5.35 -3.50 17.18
CA ARG A 94 5.17 -2.36 18.09
C ARG A 94 3.75 -1.83 18.08
N ASP A 95 3.13 -1.74 16.91
CA ASP A 95 1.89 -1.00 16.71
C ASP A 95 0.64 -1.90 16.73
N ARG A 96 0.79 -3.24 16.63
CA ARG A 96 -0.34 -4.20 16.57
C ARG A 96 -1.32 -4.14 17.77
N HIS A 97 -0.90 -3.59 18.89
CA HIS A 97 -1.73 -3.46 20.10
C HIS A 97 -2.44 -2.11 20.22
N GLN A 98 -2.19 -1.19 19.29
CA GLN A 98 -3.02 0.00 19.13
C GLN A 98 -4.39 -0.42 18.58
N GLY A 99 -5.48 0.09 19.12
CA GLY A 99 -6.79 -0.30 18.62
C GLY A 99 -7.02 0.10 17.15
N PRO A 100 -7.90 -0.61 16.42
CA PRO A 100 -8.15 -0.34 14.99
C PRO A 100 -8.61 1.09 14.70
N ASN A 101 -9.32 1.72 15.64
CA ASN A 101 -9.73 3.13 15.48
C ASN A 101 -8.57 4.11 15.52
N ALA A 102 -7.55 3.86 16.36
CA ALA A 102 -6.35 4.71 16.41
C ALA A 102 -5.52 4.57 15.14
N LEU A 103 -5.27 3.34 14.72
CA LEU A 103 -4.54 3.03 13.48
C LEU A 103 -5.30 3.52 12.24
N TRP A 104 -6.63 3.44 12.24
CA TRP A 104 -7.44 4.00 11.16
C TRP A 104 -7.34 5.53 11.08
N HIS A 105 -7.22 6.22 12.21
CA HIS A 105 -7.04 7.68 12.20
C HIS A 105 -5.77 8.09 11.47
N ASP A 106 -4.66 7.42 11.78
CA ASP A 106 -3.37 7.64 11.11
C ASP A 106 -3.43 7.23 9.63
N GLU A 107 -3.98 6.05 9.35
CA GLU A 107 -4.15 5.54 7.98
C GLU A 107 -4.97 6.49 7.11
N LYS A 108 -6.00 7.12 7.64
CA LYS A 108 -6.82 8.08 6.89
C LYS A 108 -6.02 9.30 6.43
N GLU A 109 -5.08 9.77 7.22
CA GLU A 109 -4.17 10.85 6.85
C GLU A 109 -3.23 10.39 5.73
N ASP A 110 -2.67 9.18 5.85
CA ASP A 110 -1.82 8.58 4.82
C ASP A 110 -2.57 8.37 3.49
N LEU A 111 -3.85 7.97 3.54
CA LEU A 111 -4.69 7.87 2.33
C LEU A 111 -4.98 9.24 1.70
N ASN A 112 -5.09 10.31 2.48
CA ASN A 112 -5.18 11.67 1.95
C ASN A 112 -3.89 12.10 1.26
N ASP A 113 -2.74 11.78 1.84
CA ASP A 113 -1.43 12.03 1.23
C ASP A 113 -1.27 11.23 -0.06
N LEU A 114 -1.67 9.96 -0.08
CA LEU A 114 -1.69 9.14 -1.29
C LEU A 114 -2.60 9.73 -2.37
N ARG A 115 -3.75 10.25 -2.00
CA ARG A 115 -4.67 10.90 -2.95
C ARG A 115 -4.05 12.14 -3.59
N ALA A 116 -3.39 12.99 -2.80
CA ALA A 116 -2.68 14.17 -3.30
C ALA A 116 -1.51 13.74 -4.21
N PHE A 117 -0.71 12.78 -3.79
CA PHE A 117 0.40 12.24 -4.56
C PHE A 117 -0.05 11.69 -5.92
N LEU A 118 -1.12 10.89 -5.97
CA LEU A 118 -1.68 10.37 -7.22
C LEU A 118 -2.16 11.49 -8.16
N GLY A 119 -2.73 12.55 -7.61
CA GLY A 119 -3.17 13.72 -8.37
C GLY A 119 -2.03 14.52 -9.02
N ASP A 120 -0.84 14.45 -8.45
CA ASP A 120 0.34 15.16 -8.94
C ASP A 120 1.11 14.38 -10.02
N ILE A 121 0.88 13.07 -10.14
CA ILE A 121 1.51 12.25 -11.19
C ILE A 121 0.78 12.48 -12.51
N SER A 122 1.51 12.85 -13.56
CA SER A 122 0.92 13.09 -14.87
C SER A 122 1.79 12.62 -16.03
N GLY A 123 1.14 12.34 -17.15
CA GLY A 123 1.79 12.08 -18.42
C GLY A 123 2.84 10.96 -18.34
N ARG A 124 4.07 11.29 -18.74
CA ARG A 124 5.17 10.33 -18.82
C ARG A 124 5.70 9.87 -17.48
N ALA A 125 5.39 10.57 -16.39
CA ALA A 125 5.84 10.20 -15.05
C ALA A 125 5.36 8.80 -14.64
N TRP A 126 4.20 8.37 -15.12
CA TRP A 126 3.68 7.01 -14.91
C TRP A 126 4.59 5.91 -15.47
N GLN A 127 5.42 6.22 -16.47
CA GLN A 127 6.35 5.30 -17.11
C GLN A 127 7.77 5.37 -16.56
N THR A 128 8.03 6.26 -15.59
CA THR A 128 9.34 6.34 -14.92
C THR A 128 9.62 5.01 -14.22
N LYS A 129 10.86 4.54 -14.31
CA LYS A 129 11.26 3.21 -13.84
C LYS A 129 12.21 3.27 -12.66
N GLY A 130 12.03 2.34 -11.73
CA GLY A 130 12.99 2.02 -10.69
C GLY A 130 13.25 0.53 -10.62
N VAL A 131 14.21 0.09 -9.80
CA VAL A 131 14.57 -1.31 -9.62
C VAL A 131 14.25 -1.75 -8.19
N HIS A 132 13.28 -2.65 -8.06
CA HIS A 132 12.93 -3.27 -6.78
C HIS A 132 13.81 -4.50 -6.51
N PRO A 133 14.28 -4.73 -5.27
CA PRO A 133 15.26 -5.79 -4.98
C PRO A 133 14.79 -7.22 -5.31
N THR A 134 13.50 -7.48 -5.28
CA THR A 134 12.94 -8.82 -5.54
C THR A 134 12.05 -8.91 -6.76
N ARG A 135 11.48 -7.76 -7.23
CA ARG A 135 10.57 -7.72 -8.39
C ARG A 135 11.24 -7.25 -9.68
N GLY A 136 12.48 -6.74 -9.57
CA GLY A 136 13.19 -6.18 -10.70
C GLY A 136 12.67 -4.81 -11.14
N MET A 137 12.74 -4.53 -12.43
CA MET A 137 12.36 -3.24 -12.97
C MET A 137 10.83 -3.04 -12.93
N MET A 138 10.40 -1.94 -12.33
CA MET A 138 8.99 -1.55 -12.24
C MET A 138 8.80 -0.10 -12.68
N THR A 139 7.70 0.18 -13.37
CA THR A 139 7.24 1.55 -13.60
C THR A 139 6.52 2.10 -12.38
N ILE A 140 6.37 3.43 -12.29
CA ILE A 140 5.52 4.06 -11.25
C ILE A 140 4.10 3.50 -11.31
N HIS A 141 3.54 3.29 -12.50
CA HIS A 141 2.23 2.65 -12.64
C HIS A 141 2.19 1.27 -11.95
N GLN A 142 3.16 0.41 -12.21
CA GLN A 142 3.23 -0.92 -11.60
C GLN A 142 3.46 -0.85 -10.08
N LEU A 143 4.30 0.09 -9.61
CA LEU A 143 4.51 0.30 -8.19
C LEU A 143 3.18 0.67 -7.49
N ILE A 144 2.45 1.64 -8.03
CA ILE A 144 1.15 2.07 -7.47
C ILE A 144 0.13 0.93 -7.53
N GLU A 145 0.02 0.24 -8.67
CA GLU A 145 -0.91 -0.88 -8.84
C GLU A 145 -0.65 -2.01 -7.85
N GLU A 146 0.60 -2.47 -7.76
CA GLU A 146 0.92 -3.71 -7.05
C GLU A 146 1.26 -3.47 -5.57
N LEU A 147 1.94 -2.36 -5.24
CA LEU A 147 2.50 -2.11 -3.92
C LEU A 147 1.73 -1.06 -3.11
N LEU A 148 0.77 -0.37 -3.70
CA LEU A 148 -0.10 0.57 -2.99
C LEU A 148 -1.58 0.19 -3.13
N ILE A 149 -2.21 0.48 -4.24
CA ILE A 149 -3.67 0.31 -4.37
C ILE A 149 -4.08 -1.16 -4.26
N GLY A 150 -3.47 -2.06 -5.04
CA GLY A 150 -3.76 -3.50 -4.97
C GLY A 150 -3.45 -4.11 -3.61
N HIS A 151 -2.42 -3.61 -2.93
CA HIS A 151 -2.06 -4.05 -1.59
C HIS A 151 -3.07 -3.61 -0.52
N LEU A 152 -3.56 -2.35 -0.59
CA LEU A 152 -4.67 -1.87 0.23
C LEU A 152 -5.94 -2.71 0.05
N GLU A 153 -6.31 -2.98 -1.19
CA GLU A 153 -7.48 -3.81 -1.54
C GLU A 153 -7.34 -5.24 -1.00
N HIS A 154 -6.13 -5.82 -1.10
CA HIS A 154 -5.82 -7.14 -0.57
C HIS A 154 -6.02 -7.21 0.95
N HIS A 155 -5.46 -6.25 1.70
CA HIS A 155 -5.60 -6.23 3.15
C HIS A 155 -7.02 -5.91 3.62
N ALA A 156 -7.76 -5.06 2.91
CA ALA A 156 -9.18 -4.89 3.18
C ALA A 156 -9.96 -6.21 3.03
N THR A 157 -9.65 -7.00 2.00
CA THR A 157 -10.24 -8.32 1.79
C THR A 157 -9.85 -9.31 2.90
N GLN A 158 -8.61 -9.27 3.39
CA GLN A 158 -8.19 -10.09 4.53
C GLN A 158 -8.96 -9.73 5.81
N LEU A 159 -9.13 -8.44 6.10
CA LEU A 159 -9.93 -7.98 7.25
C LEU A 159 -11.41 -8.38 7.14
N GLU A 160 -11.99 -8.31 5.94
CA GLU A 160 -13.36 -8.75 5.68
C GLU A 160 -13.56 -10.26 5.88
N GLY A 161 -12.52 -11.05 5.68
CA GLY A 161 -12.52 -12.50 5.91
C GLY A 161 -12.39 -12.91 7.37
N LEU A 162 -12.06 -11.98 8.29
CA LEU A 162 -12.01 -12.25 9.73
C LEU A 162 -13.42 -12.28 10.34
N GLU A 163 -13.60 -13.08 11.39
CA GLU A 163 -14.89 -13.20 12.05
C GLU A 163 -15.22 -11.93 12.86
N ALA A 164 -16.44 -11.42 12.72
CA ALA A 164 -16.95 -10.35 13.56
C ALA A 164 -17.43 -10.93 14.89
N SER A 165 -16.96 -10.38 16.01
CA SER A 165 -17.38 -10.75 17.40
C SER A 165 -18.43 -9.81 17.96
#